data_1b1c9d1e8669c187b7e8bd2575a8f082
#
_entry.id   1b1c9d1e8669c187b7e8bd2575a8f082
#
_cell.length_a   1.000
_cell.length_b   1.000
_cell.length_c   1.000
_cell.angle_alpha   90.00
_cell.angle_beta   90.00
_cell.angle_gamma   90.00
#
_symmetry.space_group_name_H-M   'P 1'
#
loop_
_entity.id
_entity.type
_entity.pdbx_description
1 polymer ?
#
loop_
_entity_poly.entity_id
_entity_poly.type
_entity_poly.pdbx_seq_one_letter_code
_entity_poly.pdbx_strand_id
1 'polypeptide(L)'
;MKKIITTILLSVSILSVDAQVDKLAGPKVGITMVSAGSLASLLRKDVPFFPNDDEPSIREEWTGSTGKYGATMSQYGWQWESRFLDGGDVVGLVEWIALVGGMEKGLFLPSVSSMVGLRTASGFELAAGPNLSIGGIAMVIGVGKTFKFGELNVPINIADVPS
;
A
#
# COMPACT_ATOMS: atom_id res chain seq x y z
N MET A 1 -12.51 -32.27 5.53
CA MET A 1 -12.13 -30.87 5.47
C MET A 1 -13.33 -29.91 5.49
N LYS A 2 -14.41 -30.13 4.74
CA LYS A 2 -15.61 -29.25 4.75
C LYS A 2 -16.25 -29.06 6.14
N LYS A 3 -16.22 -30.07 7.01
CA LYS A 3 -16.81 -29.98 8.36
C LYS A 3 -16.02 -29.11 9.34
N ILE A 4 -14.71 -29.02 9.18
CA ILE A 4 -13.84 -28.17 10.01
C ILE A 4 -14.05 -26.68 9.68
N ILE A 5 -14.22 -26.35 8.41
CA ILE A 5 -14.47 -24.97 7.96
C ILE A 5 -15.83 -24.49 8.46
N THR A 6 -16.85 -25.34 8.43
CA THR A 6 -18.20 -25.00 8.94
C THR A 6 -18.18 -24.75 10.45
N THR A 7 -17.42 -25.54 11.22
CA THR A 7 -17.32 -25.38 12.67
C THR A 7 -16.55 -24.08 13.05
N ILE A 8 -15.54 -23.71 12.29
CA ILE A 8 -14.80 -22.44 12.50
C ILE A 8 -15.70 -21.23 12.18
N LEU A 9 -16.49 -21.29 11.11
CA LEU A 9 -17.44 -20.22 10.79
C LEU A 9 -18.54 -20.08 11.86
N LEU A 10 -19.00 -21.16 12.42
CA LEU A 10 -20.05 -21.15 13.45
C LEU A 10 -19.55 -20.69 14.82
N SER A 11 -18.28 -20.96 15.15
CA SER A 11 -17.66 -20.48 16.39
C SER A 11 -17.34 -18.98 16.41
N VAL A 12 -17.13 -18.36 15.24
CA VAL A 12 -16.94 -16.91 15.10
C VAL A 12 -18.25 -16.14 15.31
N SER A 13 -19.40 -16.78 15.09
CA SER A 13 -20.73 -16.15 15.21
C SER A 13 -21.23 -15.96 16.66
N ILE A 14 -20.52 -16.45 17.67
CA ILE A 14 -20.99 -16.44 19.07
C ILE A 14 -20.30 -15.35 19.92
N LEU A 15 -19.30 -14.68 19.40
CA LEU A 15 -18.62 -13.59 20.11
C LEU A 15 -19.17 -12.23 19.65
N SER A 16 -20.44 -11.97 19.93
CA SER A 16 -21.04 -10.65 19.78
C SER A 16 -20.57 -9.74 20.89
N VAL A 17 -19.41 -9.15 20.74
CA VAL A 17 -19.05 -7.94 21.46
C VAL A 17 -19.30 -6.80 20.46
N ASP A 18 -20.14 -5.84 20.82
CA ASP A 18 -20.42 -4.63 20.04
C ASP A 18 -19.17 -3.76 19.88
N ALA A 19 -18.17 -4.27 19.19
CA ALA A 19 -16.99 -3.53 18.82
C ALA A 19 -17.18 -3.02 17.39
N GLN A 20 -17.75 -1.84 17.24
CA GLN A 20 -17.89 -1.18 15.95
C GLN A 20 -16.50 -0.89 15.38
N VAL A 21 -16.18 -1.52 14.24
CA VAL A 21 -14.93 -1.25 13.53
C VAL A 21 -15.00 0.11 12.85
N ASP A 22 -14.06 1.01 13.16
CA ASP A 22 -14.06 2.36 12.62
C ASP A 22 -13.72 2.39 11.13
N LYS A 23 -14.32 3.35 10.41
CA LYS A 23 -13.99 3.64 9.02
C LYS A 23 -12.75 4.54 8.97
N LEU A 24 -11.72 4.11 8.26
CA LEU A 24 -10.43 4.80 8.17
C LEU A 24 -10.22 5.40 6.78
N ALA A 25 -10.92 6.49 6.46
CA ALA A 25 -10.63 7.29 5.28
C ALA A 25 -9.83 8.53 5.70
N GLY A 26 -8.83 8.93 4.93
CA GLY A 26 -8.06 10.12 5.29
C GLY A 26 -6.69 10.22 4.63
N PRO A 27 -5.89 11.21 5.06
CA PRO A 27 -4.56 11.42 4.54
C PRO A 27 -3.62 10.25 4.89
N LYS A 28 -2.75 9.93 3.96
CA LYS A 28 -1.67 8.94 4.11
C LYS A 28 -0.33 9.61 3.93
N VAL A 29 0.60 9.27 4.81
CA VAL A 29 2.02 9.65 4.71
C VAL A 29 2.84 8.40 4.92
N GLY A 30 3.85 8.19 4.10
CA GLY A 30 4.68 6.99 4.18
C GLY A 30 6.08 7.19 3.61
N ILE A 31 6.90 6.18 3.83
CA ILE A 31 8.22 6.04 3.24
C ILE A 31 8.23 4.73 2.47
N THR A 32 8.64 4.77 1.21
CA THR A 32 8.81 3.59 0.37
C THR A 32 10.28 3.32 0.14
N MET A 33 10.68 2.08 0.38
CA MET A 33 11.98 1.57 0.01
C MET A 33 11.86 0.83 -1.32
N VAL A 34 12.60 1.28 -2.31
CA VAL A 34 12.60 0.70 -3.65
C VAL A 34 13.87 -0.14 -3.81
N SER A 35 13.70 -1.39 -4.20
CA SER A 35 14.82 -2.29 -4.50
C SER A 35 15.65 -1.75 -5.69
N ALA A 36 16.88 -2.26 -5.80
CA ALA A 36 17.74 -1.92 -6.93
C ALA A 36 17.03 -2.15 -8.27
N GLY A 37 17.11 -1.17 -9.16
CA GLY A 37 16.44 -1.18 -10.45
C GLY A 37 16.30 0.23 -11.02
N SER A 38 15.59 0.34 -12.12
CA SER A 38 15.42 1.59 -12.88
C SER A 38 14.72 2.69 -12.07
N LEU A 39 13.66 2.34 -11.32
CA LEU A 39 12.98 3.31 -10.47
C LEU A 39 13.90 3.83 -9.36
N ALA A 40 14.73 2.95 -8.78
CA ALA A 40 15.72 3.35 -7.79
C ALA A 40 16.78 4.29 -8.40
N SER A 41 17.24 4.02 -9.63
CA SER A 41 18.18 4.88 -10.36
C SER A 41 17.59 6.25 -10.61
N LEU A 42 16.33 6.33 -11.06
CA LEU A 42 15.61 7.57 -11.23
C LEU A 42 15.52 8.37 -9.91
N LEU A 43 15.16 7.71 -8.83
CA LEU A 43 15.05 8.33 -7.50
C LEU A 43 16.38 8.82 -6.95
N ARG A 44 17.48 8.20 -7.32
CA ARG A 44 18.83 8.63 -6.96
C ARG A 44 19.38 9.72 -7.88
N LYS A 45 18.65 10.06 -8.95
CA LYS A 45 19.09 10.97 -10.01
C LYS A 45 20.32 10.46 -10.76
N ASP A 46 20.50 9.15 -10.80
CA ASP A 46 21.54 8.51 -11.61
C ASP A 46 21.19 8.61 -13.11
N VAL A 47 19.90 8.86 -13.41
CA VAL A 47 19.33 8.97 -14.76
C VAL A 47 18.38 10.16 -14.81
N PRO A 48 18.44 11.05 -15.80
CA PRO A 48 17.50 12.15 -15.94
C PRO A 48 16.10 11.65 -16.31
N PHE A 49 15.07 12.30 -15.75
CA PHE A 49 13.67 11.97 -16.06
C PHE A 49 13.31 12.35 -17.53
N PHE A 50 13.87 13.46 -18.00
CA PHE A 50 13.78 13.91 -19.38
C PHE A 50 15.21 14.02 -19.93
N PRO A 51 15.67 13.02 -20.71
CA PRO A 51 17.00 13.06 -21.30
C PRO A 51 17.11 14.20 -22.32
N ASN A 52 18.21 14.93 -22.29
CA ASN A 52 18.59 15.84 -23.35
C ASN A 52 19.30 15.03 -24.46
N ASP A 53 19.47 15.64 -25.63
CA ASP A 53 20.10 14.98 -26.82
C ASP A 53 21.51 14.42 -26.54
N ASP A 54 22.21 14.98 -25.54
CA ASP A 54 23.58 14.59 -25.15
C ASP A 54 23.63 13.59 -23.97
N GLU A 55 22.47 13.18 -23.40
CA GLU A 55 22.41 12.26 -22.26
C GLU A 55 21.69 10.95 -22.63
N PRO A 56 22.15 9.81 -22.09
CA PRO A 56 21.51 8.53 -22.39
C PRO A 56 20.05 8.52 -21.94
N SER A 57 19.20 7.95 -22.78
CA SER A 57 17.78 7.81 -22.44
C SER A 57 17.60 6.80 -21.30
N ILE A 58 16.58 7.00 -20.46
CA ILE A 58 16.20 6.05 -19.42
C ILE A 58 16.11 4.62 -19.96
N ARG A 59 15.70 4.47 -21.23
CA ARG A 59 15.53 3.16 -21.87
C ARG A 59 16.88 2.51 -22.22
N GLU A 60 17.91 3.28 -22.53
CA GLU A 60 19.24 2.76 -22.85
C GLU A 60 19.99 2.36 -21.57
N GLU A 61 19.84 3.12 -20.50
CA GLU A 61 20.41 2.78 -19.20
C GLU A 61 19.68 1.64 -18.49
N TRP A 62 18.43 1.38 -18.84
CA TRP A 62 17.69 0.23 -18.28
C TRP A 62 18.32 -1.13 -18.61
N THR A 63 19.10 -1.21 -19.63
CA THR A 63 19.84 -2.43 -20.03
C THR A 63 21.26 -2.48 -19.47
N GLY A 64 21.72 -1.41 -18.82
CA GLY A 64 23.07 -1.29 -18.27
C GLY A 64 23.19 -1.68 -16.79
N SER A 65 24.36 -1.38 -16.22
CA SER A 65 24.67 -1.65 -14.79
C SER A 65 24.05 -0.64 -13.80
N THR A 66 23.18 0.24 -14.25
CA THR A 66 22.43 1.19 -13.44
C THR A 66 21.47 0.43 -12.50
N GLY A 67 21.35 0.89 -11.26
CA GLY A 67 20.42 0.30 -10.31
C GLY A 67 21.00 -0.75 -9.39
N LYS A 68 22.30 -0.72 -9.14
CA LYS A 68 22.95 -1.60 -8.12
C LYS A 68 22.45 -1.37 -6.69
N TYR A 69 21.89 -0.21 -6.42
CA TYR A 69 21.50 0.21 -5.08
C TYR A 69 20.03 0.58 -5.04
N GLY A 70 19.38 0.27 -3.93
CA GLY A 70 18.03 0.72 -3.65
C GLY A 70 17.94 2.23 -3.41
N ALA A 71 16.71 2.73 -3.37
CA ALA A 71 16.42 4.12 -3.05
C ALA A 71 15.24 4.20 -2.08
N THR A 72 15.13 5.35 -1.42
CA THR A 72 13.99 5.66 -0.55
C THR A 72 13.28 6.92 -1.06
N MET A 73 11.97 6.95 -0.94
CA MET A 73 11.16 8.13 -1.23
C MET A 73 10.06 8.30 -0.19
N SER A 74 9.69 9.54 0.06
CA SER A 74 8.47 9.86 0.80
C SER A 74 7.26 9.77 -0.13
N GLN A 75 6.11 9.40 0.44
CA GLN A 75 4.83 9.35 -0.26
C GLN A 75 3.77 10.07 0.54
N TYR A 76 2.89 10.78 -0.16
CA TYR A 76 1.79 11.53 0.41
C TYR A 76 0.54 11.25 -0.42
N GLY A 77 -0.60 11.16 0.22
CA GLY A 77 -1.82 10.95 -0.52
C GLY A 77 -3.04 10.78 0.35
N TRP A 78 -4.01 10.07 -0.19
CA TRP A 78 -5.31 9.89 0.44
C TRP A 78 -5.80 8.46 0.28
N GLN A 79 -6.47 7.96 1.31
CA GLN A 79 -7.18 6.68 1.31
C GLN A 79 -8.68 6.93 1.40
N TRP A 80 -9.42 6.23 0.55
CA TRP A 80 -10.87 6.04 0.65
C TRP A 80 -11.16 4.60 1.02
N GLU A 81 -12.20 4.39 1.79
CA GLU A 81 -12.60 3.06 2.26
C GLU A 81 -14.09 2.85 2.03
N SER A 82 -14.43 1.68 1.51
CA SER A 82 -15.80 1.19 1.42
C SER A 82 -15.89 -0.19 2.07
N ARG A 83 -16.91 -0.41 2.88
CA ARG A 83 -17.19 -1.71 3.49
C ARG A 83 -18.19 -2.46 2.66
N PHE A 84 -17.95 -3.74 2.43
CA PHE A 84 -18.88 -4.63 1.72
C PHE A 84 -19.36 -5.78 2.59
N LEU A 85 -18.70 -6.05 3.71
CA LEU A 85 -19.09 -7.07 4.69
C LEU A 85 -18.90 -6.50 6.09
N ASP A 86 -19.93 -6.63 6.92
CA ASP A 86 -19.89 -6.27 8.34
C ASP A 86 -20.29 -7.51 9.16
N GLY A 87 -19.31 -8.13 9.79
CA GLY A 87 -19.47 -9.31 10.63
C GLY A 87 -19.36 -9.01 12.13
N GLY A 88 -19.45 -7.73 12.53
CA GLY A 88 -19.23 -7.30 13.90
C GLY A 88 -17.75 -7.20 14.24
N ASP A 89 -17.13 -8.29 14.65
CA ASP A 89 -15.71 -8.31 15.02
C ASP A 89 -14.74 -8.23 13.85
N VAL A 90 -15.20 -8.51 12.63
CA VAL A 90 -14.41 -8.46 11.40
C VAL A 90 -15.25 -7.82 10.30
N VAL A 91 -14.67 -6.83 9.62
CA VAL A 91 -15.28 -6.20 8.46
C VAL A 91 -14.45 -6.48 7.20
N GLY A 92 -15.17 -6.73 6.10
CA GLY A 92 -14.59 -6.76 4.76
C GLY A 92 -14.62 -5.36 4.15
N LEU A 93 -13.51 -4.92 3.60
CA LEU A 93 -13.36 -3.58 3.07
C LEU A 93 -12.66 -3.55 1.70
N VAL A 94 -12.99 -2.54 0.94
CA VAL A 94 -12.27 -2.15 -0.27
C VAL A 94 -11.66 -0.79 -0.01
N GLU A 95 -10.36 -0.69 -0.24
CA GLU A 95 -9.59 0.52 -0.08
C GLU A 95 -9.10 1.03 -1.42
N TRP A 96 -9.23 2.31 -1.65
CA TRP A 96 -8.61 3.04 -2.74
C TRP A 96 -7.58 3.98 -2.16
N ILE A 97 -6.34 3.81 -2.57
CA ILE A 97 -5.21 4.59 -2.05
C ILE A 97 -4.54 5.27 -3.22
N ALA A 98 -4.56 6.59 -3.24
CA ALA A 98 -3.84 7.40 -4.23
C ALA A 98 -2.67 8.08 -3.53
N LEU A 99 -1.47 7.87 -4.04
CA LEU A 99 -0.24 8.42 -3.48
C LEU A 99 0.57 9.15 -4.56
N VAL A 100 1.34 10.14 -4.12
CA VAL A 100 2.38 10.80 -4.91
C VAL A 100 3.68 10.67 -4.14
N GLY A 101 4.71 10.16 -4.78
CA GLY A 101 6.04 9.98 -4.19
C GLY A 101 7.12 10.80 -4.88
N GLY A 102 8.29 10.90 -4.23
CA GLY A 102 9.49 11.48 -4.80
C GLY A 102 9.55 13.00 -4.85
N MET A 103 8.59 13.70 -4.24
CA MET A 103 8.54 15.18 -4.26
C MET A 103 9.78 15.80 -3.62
N GLU A 104 10.34 15.19 -2.59
CA GLU A 104 11.60 15.62 -1.95
C GLU A 104 12.82 15.53 -2.89
N LYS A 105 12.67 14.80 -3.98
CA LYS A 105 13.69 14.64 -5.03
C LYS A 105 13.37 15.43 -6.31
N GLY A 106 12.30 16.22 -6.28
CA GLY A 106 11.81 16.97 -7.43
C GLY A 106 11.11 16.10 -8.47
N LEU A 107 10.66 14.90 -8.09
CA LEU A 107 9.92 13.98 -8.95
C LEU A 107 8.44 13.97 -8.56
N PHE A 108 7.58 13.65 -9.52
CA PHE A 108 6.16 13.46 -9.32
C PHE A 108 5.80 12.04 -9.78
N LEU A 109 5.73 11.12 -8.82
CA LEU A 109 5.53 9.70 -9.07
C LEU A 109 4.17 9.27 -8.52
N PRO A 110 3.08 9.39 -9.30
CA PRO A 110 1.76 8.98 -8.87
C PRO A 110 1.63 7.47 -8.84
N SER A 111 0.83 6.98 -7.89
CA SER A 111 0.38 5.60 -7.82
C SER A 111 -1.02 5.50 -7.28
N VAL A 112 -1.77 4.50 -7.74
CA VAL A 112 -3.12 4.20 -7.27
C VAL A 112 -3.21 2.71 -6.97
N SER A 113 -3.66 2.38 -5.77
CA SER A 113 -3.93 1.00 -5.36
C SER A 113 -5.41 0.80 -5.12
N SER A 114 -5.92 -0.38 -5.50
CA SER A 114 -7.24 -0.86 -5.12
C SER A 114 -7.05 -2.16 -4.34
N MET A 115 -7.34 -2.13 -3.05
CA MET A 115 -7.07 -3.26 -2.16
C MET A 115 -8.36 -3.80 -1.57
N VAL A 116 -8.47 -5.12 -1.47
CA VAL A 116 -9.51 -5.81 -0.73
C VAL A 116 -8.90 -6.35 0.54
N GLY A 117 -9.54 -6.10 1.66
CA GLY A 117 -8.99 -6.45 2.96
C GLY A 117 -10.03 -6.83 3.99
N LEU A 118 -9.49 -7.25 5.12
CA LEU A 118 -10.22 -7.57 6.33
C LEU A 118 -9.64 -6.76 7.48
N ARG A 119 -10.51 -6.14 8.28
CA ARG A 119 -10.12 -5.43 9.50
C ARG A 119 -10.87 -6.00 10.69
N THR A 120 -10.14 -6.27 11.76
CA THR A 120 -10.71 -6.74 13.03
C THR A 120 -11.10 -5.58 13.92
N ALA A 121 -12.01 -5.81 14.86
CA ALA A 121 -12.37 -4.85 15.92
C ALA A 121 -11.17 -4.42 16.77
N SER A 122 -10.15 -5.28 16.89
CA SER A 122 -8.88 -4.95 17.55
C SER A 122 -8.00 -4.00 16.74
N GLY A 123 -8.42 -3.62 15.53
CA GLY A 123 -7.69 -2.72 14.62
C GLY A 123 -6.59 -3.38 13.79
N PHE A 124 -6.49 -4.71 13.80
CA PHE A 124 -5.58 -5.40 12.88
C PHE A 124 -6.20 -5.49 11.48
N GLU A 125 -5.40 -5.26 10.46
CA GLU A 125 -5.81 -5.21 9.07
C GLU A 125 -4.88 -6.03 8.19
N LEU A 126 -5.46 -6.73 7.23
CA LEU A 126 -4.77 -7.41 6.14
C LEU A 126 -5.48 -7.08 4.85
N ALA A 127 -4.74 -6.59 3.86
CA ALA A 127 -5.31 -6.24 2.56
C ALA A 127 -4.35 -6.62 1.43
N ALA A 128 -4.91 -6.91 0.27
CA ALA A 128 -4.14 -7.16 -0.95
C ALA A 128 -4.90 -6.63 -2.17
N GLY A 129 -4.16 -6.26 -3.21
CA GLY A 129 -4.75 -5.80 -4.45
C GLY A 129 -3.76 -5.21 -5.44
N PRO A 130 -4.22 -4.85 -6.64
CA PRO A 130 -3.38 -4.23 -7.64
C PRO A 130 -3.00 -2.80 -7.30
N ASN A 131 -1.77 -2.44 -7.66
CA ASN A 131 -1.24 -1.09 -7.67
C ASN A 131 -0.86 -0.73 -9.11
N LEU A 132 -1.28 0.43 -9.55
CA LEU A 132 -0.86 1.06 -10.80
C LEU A 132 0.05 2.23 -10.46
N SER A 133 1.25 2.23 -11.02
CA SER A 133 2.26 3.28 -10.85
C SER A 133 2.99 3.56 -12.16
N ILE A 134 3.90 4.51 -12.17
CA ILE A 134 4.79 4.76 -13.32
C ILE A 134 5.64 3.51 -13.66
N GLY A 135 5.97 2.70 -12.67
CA GLY A 135 6.69 1.43 -12.85
C GLY A 135 5.85 0.31 -13.48
N GLY A 136 4.54 0.50 -13.64
CA GLY A 136 3.61 -0.49 -14.18
C GLY A 136 2.57 -0.95 -13.17
N ILE A 137 1.99 -2.13 -13.44
CA ILE A 137 1.00 -2.77 -12.57
C ILE A 137 1.69 -3.86 -11.76
N ALA A 138 1.47 -3.87 -10.45
CA ALA A 138 1.99 -4.87 -9.54
C ALA A 138 0.93 -5.25 -8.49
N MET A 139 1.08 -6.41 -7.86
CA MET A 139 0.29 -6.76 -6.68
C MET A 139 0.93 -6.16 -5.44
N VAL A 140 0.10 -5.68 -4.53
CA VAL A 140 0.51 -5.19 -3.21
C VAL A 140 -0.17 -6.04 -2.15
N ILE A 141 0.58 -6.39 -1.12
CA ILE A 141 0.06 -7.03 0.09
C ILE A 141 0.42 -6.12 1.26
N GLY A 142 -0.58 -5.78 2.07
CA GLY A 142 -0.41 -4.89 3.21
C GLY A 142 -0.92 -5.52 4.51
N VAL A 143 -0.23 -5.24 5.59
CA VAL A 143 -0.67 -5.51 6.95
C VAL A 143 -0.65 -4.23 7.75
N GLY A 144 -1.62 -4.05 8.62
CA GLY A 144 -1.76 -2.84 9.40
C GLY A 144 -2.28 -3.06 10.81
N LYS A 145 -2.06 -2.06 11.62
CA LYS A 145 -2.62 -1.95 12.96
C LYS A 145 -3.06 -0.52 13.22
N THR A 146 -4.31 -0.38 13.61
CA THR A 146 -4.85 0.91 14.04
C THR A 146 -4.69 1.07 15.55
N PHE A 147 -4.09 2.18 15.94
CA PHE A 147 -3.97 2.58 17.34
C PHE A 147 -4.97 3.69 17.63
N LYS A 148 -5.69 3.57 18.75
CA LYS A 148 -6.67 4.56 19.20
C LYS A 148 -6.08 5.44 20.31
N PHE A 149 -6.10 6.75 20.09
CA PHE A 149 -5.70 7.76 21.06
C PHE A 149 -6.87 8.72 21.29
N GLY A 150 -7.76 8.35 22.22
CA GLY A 150 -9.03 9.04 22.40
C GLY A 150 -9.92 8.87 21.16
N GLU A 151 -10.28 9.98 20.54
CA GLU A 151 -11.07 9.97 19.29
C GLU A 151 -10.23 9.88 18.00
N LEU A 152 -8.90 9.90 18.14
CA LEU A 152 -7.99 9.83 17.00
C LEU A 152 -7.61 8.38 16.70
N ASN A 153 -7.86 7.94 15.47
CA ASN A 153 -7.41 6.66 14.94
C ASN A 153 -6.15 6.86 14.11
N VAL A 154 -5.06 6.20 14.49
CA VAL A 154 -3.77 6.26 13.79
C VAL A 154 -3.46 4.88 13.21
N PRO A 155 -3.74 4.64 11.92
CA PRO A 155 -3.37 3.40 11.26
C PRO A 155 -1.88 3.43 10.88
N ILE A 156 -1.15 2.38 11.26
CA ILE A 156 0.23 2.12 10.82
C ILE A 156 0.19 0.88 9.94
N ASN A 157 0.59 1.02 8.70
CA ASN A 157 0.53 -0.03 7.70
C ASN A 157 1.93 -0.28 7.12
N ILE A 158 2.22 -1.54 6.85
CA ILE A 158 3.38 -2.00 6.10
C ILE A 158 2.86 -2.71 4.87
N ALA A 159 3.37 -2.34 3.70
CA ALA A 159 2.99 -2.95 2.44
C ALA A 159 4.23 -3.41 1.68
N ASP A 160 4.11 -4.53 1.01
CA ASP A 160 5.12 -5.12 0.15
C ASP A 160 4.59 -5.32 -1.27
N VAL A 161 5.48 -5.16 -2.22
CA VAL A 161 5.22 -5.42 -3.65
C VAL A 161 6.13 -6.57 -4.05
N PRO A 162 5.62 -7.81 -3.98
CA PRO A 162 6.42 -8.96 -4.37
C PRO A 162 6.80 -8.88 -5.86
N SER A 163 8.08 -9.09 -6.13
CA SER A 163 8.69 -9.07 -7.48
C SER A 163 8.67 -10.46 -8.12
#